data_3b59f233239f325a2a884e7d4bb313dd
#
_entry.id   3b59f233239f325a2a884e7d4bb313dd
#
_cell.length_a   1.000
_cell.length_b   1.000
_cell.length_c   1.000
_cell.angle_alpha   90.00
_cell.angle_beta   90.00
_cell.angle_gamma   90.00
#
_symmetry.space_group_name_H-M   'P 1'
#
loop_
_entity.id
_entity.type
_entity.pdbx_description
1 polymer ?
#
loop_
_entity_poly.entity_id
_entity_poly.type
_entity_poly.pdbx_seq_one_letter_code
_entity_poly.pdbx_strand_id
1 'polypeptide(L)'
;MSDPSKAAEQAPATGAEDVRWDLSDLYKDLDDPQLDADLAELVSMAESFSAEYDGKLATKLGASLQSQAAMTCLAEKLMVYLFLRRSTDATNPKIQQKLGIVQETWSRTEANHLNFFEHELVAMPEETYQGLLSSDPVVKRHQSMIDNVRINGKYLLDEGVERALTLRGPFGPSEWSDYIDEWEAELRFEFEGQSMMLPQILHVISNHPDGDVRDQALGVFSKGLTEQKFDRLMARTLNVVIGAKSVEDAERGYASPMSARNLGNKIDDATVEALHDVVAETGAKHARRYYNLLRKHLGRDTLRWSDRNAKLPFADNRVVPWKECMDTVLSAYGSFSPTLSGLVSTMVERKWVDAPPDEGKTGGAFNFAVCLPGEEARAYNFLNYMGSTRDVMTVAHEAGHGVHGMLAANAQGPLMFRAPMAYAETASIFGEMTTFKYLLDRAETDEQRLVMLMDKCSDHINTVVRQISFSNFERRIHEARKAGKLTTEDYAGHWMAVTYDFYGKPGDLFSYDHTENLWSYVSHFLRPFYVYAYAFGELFTQSLFAVQDKFGDEFEGMYLDLLKAGGSKDAVQLMEPFGLDPRQASFWSDGIEGSLAKWLDEAEAISAKMGVE
;
A
#
# COMPACT_ATOMS: atom_id res chain seq x y z
N MET A 1 21.11 -5.09 44.19
CA MET A 1 21.71 -5.79 43.03
C MET A 1 20.70 -6.83 42.59
N SER A 2 19.79 -6.41 41.74
CA SER A 2 18.83 -7.29 41.05
C SER A 2 19.45 -7.69 39.72
N ASP A 3 19.44 -8.98 39.51
CA ASP A 3 20.00 -9.69 38.37
C ASP A 3 19.43 -9.15 37.03
N PRO A 4 20.28 -8.69 36.07
CA PRO A 4 19.79 -8.18 34.76
C PRO A 4 19.28 -9.28 33.81
N SER A 5 19.25 -10.55 34.24
CA SER A 5 18.84 -11.67 33.40
C SER A 5 17.35 -12.04 33.45
N LYS A 6 16.50 -11.20 34.07
CA LYS A 6 15.05 -11.40 34.09
C LYS A 6 14.34 -10.26 33.39
N ALA A 7 14.13 -10.39 32.10
CA ALA A 7 12.99 -9.92 31.33
C ALA A 7 13.29 -9.90 29.82
N ALA A 8 13.69 -11.02 29.26
CA ALA A 8 13.16 -11.36 27.95
C ALA A 8 12.08 -12.41 28.21
N GLU A 9 10.85 -12.00 28.50
CA GLU A 9 9.71 -12.88 28.34
C GLU A 9 9.74 -13.33 26.89
N GLN A 10 10.11 -14.60 26.68
CA GLN A 10 10.02 -15.21 25.36
C GLN A 10 8.57 -15.05 24.90
N ALA A 11 8.39 -14.38 23.76
CA ALA A 11 7.09 -14.31 23.10
C ALA A 11 6.50 -15.74 23.06
N PRO A 12 5.20 -15.91 23.31
CA PRO A 12 4.59 -17.22 23.35
C PRO A 12 4.81 -17.92 22.00
N ALA A 13 5.17 -19.21 22.04
CA ALA A 13 5.38 -19.99 20.82
C ALA A 13 4.07 -20.03 20.00
N THR A 14 4.14 -19.52 18.78
CA THR A 14 2.99 -19.42 17.86
C THR A 14 2.87 -20.63 16.94
N GLY A 15 3.93 -21.44 16.83
CA GLY A 15 4.07 -22.51 15.85
C GLY A 15 4.41 -22.01 14.43
N ALA A 16 4.73 -20.71 14.31
CA ALA A 16 5.20 -20.11 13.05
C ALA A 16 6.73 -20.03 12.95
N GLU A 17 7.46 -20.40 14.00
CA GLU A 17 8.91 -20.18 14.15
C GLU A 17 9.74 -20.81 13.01
N ASP A 18 9.28 -21.95 12.48
CA ASP A 18 9.94 -22.69 11.39
C ASP A 18 9.30 -22.44 10.01
N VAL A 19 8.31 -21.52 9.92
CA VAL A 19 7.66 -21.20 8.65
C VAL A 19 8.51 -20.20 7.88
N ARG A 20 9.39 -20.73 7.02
CA ARG A 20 10.34 -19.96 6.24
C ARG A 20 10.14 -20.21 4.76
N TRP A 21 10.26 -19.17 3.97
CA TRP A 21 10.25 -19.32 2.51
C TRP A 21 11.51 -20.02 1.98
N ASP A 22 11.34 -20.73 0.89
CA ASP A 22 12.41 -21.30 0.09
C ASP A 22 12.56 -20.48 -1.21
N LEU A 23 13.66 -19.76 -1.32
CA LEU A 23 13.97 -18.91 -2.48
C LEU A 23 14.86 -19.62 -3.50
N SER A 24 15.17 -20.91 -3.32
CA SER A 24 16.05 -21.67 -4.21
C SER A 24 15.52 -21.79 -5.64
N ASP A 25 14.23 -21.60 -5.82
CA ASP A 25 13.57 -21.45 -7.12
C ASP A 25 14.05 -20.24 -7.92
N LEU A 26 14.51 -19.20 -7.25
CA LEU A 26 15.10 -18.01 -7.87
C LEU A 26 16.62 -18.17 -7.99
N TYR A 27 17.31 -18.31 -6.85
CA TYR A 27 18.75 -18.56 -6.76
C TYR A 27 19.05 -19.34 -5.47
N LYS A 28 20.09 -20.19 -5.49
CA LYS A 28 20.46 -21.05 -4.36
C LYS A 28 20.86 -20.25 -3.13
N ASP A 29 21.74 -19.27 -3.33
CA ASP A 29 22.24 -18.38 -2.29
C ASP A 29 22.85 -17.10 -2.91
N LEU A 30 23.42 -16.22 -2.09
CA LEU A 30 24.04 -14.96 -2.54
C LEU A 30 25.34 -15.17 -3.34
N ASP A 31 25.93 -16.34 -3.28
CA ASP A 31 27.16 -16.71 -4.01
C ASP A 31 26.85 -17.53 -5.26
N ASP A 32 25.57 -17.74 -5.58
CA ASP A 32 25.17 -18.42 -6.80
C ASP A 32 25.71 -17.66 -8.03
N PRO A 33 26.61 -18.30 -8.83
CA PRO A 33 27.18 -17.64 -10.02
C PRO A 33 26.13 -17.27 -11.06
N GLN A 34 24.93 -17.82 -10.97
CA GLN A 34 23.84 -17.50 -11.88
C GLN A 34 23.34 -16.05 -11.68
N LEU A 35 23.48 -15.47 -10.47
CA LEU A 35 23.16 -14.05 -10.25
C LEU A 35 23.98 -13.11 -11.15
N ASP A 36 25.28 -13.31 -11.20
CA ASP A 36 26.16 -12.47 -12.00
C ASP A 36 26.00 -12.77 -13.51
N ALA A 37 25.72 -14.04 -13.86
CA ALA A 37 25.45 -14.45 -15.23
C ALA A 37 24.13 -13.84 -15.75
N ASP A 38 23.05 -13.92 -14.95
CA ASP A 38 21.75 -13.34 -15.30
C ASP A 38 21.81 -11.82 -15.44
N LEU A 39 22.60 -11.14 -14.59
CA LEU A 39 22.81 -9.68 -14.72
C LEU A 39 23.55 -9.33 -16.03
N ALA A 40 24.60 -10.09 -16.38
CA ALA A 40 25.32 -9.88 -17.62
C ALA A 40 24.44 -10.19 -18.86
N GLU A 41 23.62 -11.23 -18.78
CA GLU A 41 22.65 -11.57 -19.82
C GLU A 41 21.62 -10.46 -20.00
N LEU A 42 21.06 -9.92 -18.90
CA LEU A 42 20.08 -8.82 -18.93
C LEU A 42 20.66 -7.57 -19.63
N VAL A 43 21.91 -7.21 -19.35
CA VAL A 43 22.59 -6.11 -20.04
C VAL A 43 22.73 -6.41 -21.54
N SER A 44 23.18 -7.61 -21.90
CA SER A 44 23.33 -8.02 -23.30
C SER A 44 21.99 -8.05 -24.07
N MET A 45 20.92 -8.47 -23.39
CA MET A 45 19.57 -8.43 -23.96
C MET A 45 19.14 -6.99 -24.27
N ALA A 46 19.39 -6.04 -23.38
CA ALA A 46 19.03 -4.64 -23.57
C ALA A 46 19.86 -3.96 -24.69
N GLU A 47 21.17 -4.27 -24.78
CA GLU A 47 22.02 -3.83 -25.89
C GLU A 47 21.53 -4.36 -27.24
N SER A 48 21.16 -5.65 -27.27
CA SER A 48 20.61 -6.30 -28.46
C SER A 48 19.24 -5.72 -28.83
N PHE A 49 18.41 -5.41 -27.81
CA PHE A 49 17.10 -4.81 -27.97
C PHE A 49 17.19 -3.46 -28.67
N SER A 50 18.04 -2.55 -28.22
CA SER A 50 18.23 -1.26 -28.88
C SER A 50 18.80 -1.42 -30.30
N ALA A 51 19.80 -2.26 -30.51
CA ALA A 51 20.38 -2.50 -31.83
C ALA A 51 19.36 -3.06 -32.86
N GLU A 52 18.44 -3.88 -32.40
CA GLU A 52 17.46 -4.54 -33.27
C GLU A 52 16.21 -3.68 -33.51
N TYR A 53 15.71 -2.95 -32.49
CA TYR A 53 14.38 -2.34 -32.52
C TYR A 53 14.37 -0.81 -32.60
N ASP A 54 15.44 -0.11 -32.20
CA ASP A 54 15.52 1.35 -32.27
C ASP A 54 15.33 1.84 -33.71
N GLY A 55 14.39 2.75 -33.90
CA GLY A 55 13.94 3.26 -35.21
C GLY A 55 13.10 2.29 -36.03
N LYS A 56 12.66 1.13 -35.48
CA LYS A 56 12.02 0.04 -36.25
C LYS A 56 10.72 -0.50 -35.63
N LEU A 57 10.17 0.12 -34.59
CA LEU A 57 8.95 -0.38 -33.93
C LEU A 57 7.76 -0.46 -34.87
N ALA A 58 7.64 0.45 -35.83
CA ALA A 58 6.59 0.42 -36.84
C ALA A 58 6.49 -0.90 -37.63
N THR A 59 7.54 -1.71 -37.65
CA THR A 59 7.57 -2.99 -38.37
C THR A 59 7.89 -4.20 -37.48
N LYS A 60 8.36 -3.98 -36.26
CA LYS A 60 8.85 -5.03 -35.34
C LYS A 60 8.21 -4.98 -33.95
N LEU A 61 7.09 -4.28 -33.77
CA LEU A 61 6.51 -4.04 -32.44
C LEU A 61 6.17 -5.35 -31.71
N GLY A 62 5.56 -6.33 -32.36
CA GLY A 62 5.23 -7.60 -31.71
C GLY A 62 6.46 -8.36 -31.22
N ALA A 63 7.54 -8.40 -32.02
CA ALA A 63 8.80 -9.02 -31.63
C ALA A 63 9.49 -8.24 -30.49
N SER A 64 9.46 -6.92 -30.51
CA SER A 64 10.04 -6.10 -29.42
C SER A 64 9.30 -6.31 -28.11
N LEU A 65 7.97 -6.43 -28.10
CA LEU A 65 7.17 -6.74 -26.91
C LEU A 65 7.52 -8.11 -26.30
N GLN A 66 7.77 -9.12 -27.14
CA GLN A 66 8.24 -10.43 -26.67
C GLN A 66 9.63 -10.36 -26.02
N SER A 67 10.55 -9.63 -26.65
CA SER A 67 11.89 -9.40 -26.09
C SER A 67 11.82 -8.61 -24.79
N GLN A 68 10.98 -7.58 -24.71
CA GLN A 68 10.75 -6.80 -23.49
C GLN A 68 10.17 -7.68 -22.37
N ALA A 69 9.21 -8.53 -22.66
CA ALA A 69 8.65 -9.49 -21.70
C ALA A 69 9.72 -10.41 -21.10
N ALA A 70 10.62 -10.93 -21.93
CA ALA A 70 11.72 -11.79 -21.48
C ALA A 70 12.71 -11.02 -20.58
N MET A 71 13.08 -9.79 -20.96
CA MET A 71 13.94 -8.92 -20.13
C MET A 71 13.27 -8.60 -18.79
N THR A 72 11.98 -8.26 -18.78
CA THR A 72 11.22 -7.97 -17.57
C THR A 72 11.24 -9.16 -16.61
N CYS A 73 10.99 -10.37 -17.09
CA CYS A 73 11.06 -11.57 -16.27
C CYS A 73 12.44 -11.77 -15.62
N LEU A 74 13.52 -11.55 -16.38
CA LEU A 74 14.88 -11.73 -15.87
C LEU A 74 15.25 -10.63 -14.86
N ALA A 75 14.89 -9.39 -15.16
CA ALA A 75 15.09 -8.26 -14.24
C ALA A 75 14.32 -8.47 -12.93
N GLU A 76 13.05 -8.90 -13.01
CA GLU A 76 12.25 -9.20 -11.82
C GLU A 76 12.84 -10.33 -11.01
N LYS A 77 13.30 -11.41 -11.62
CA LYS A 77 13.93 -12.53 -10.92
C LYS A 77 15.12 -12.07 -10.06
N LEU A 78 16.01 -11.25 -10.65
CA LEU A 78 17.18 -10.68 -9.95
C LEU A 78 16.77 -9.76 -8.79
N MET A 79 15.93 -8.77 -9.09
CA MET A 79 15.53 -7.74 -8.13
C MET A 79 14.72 -8.32 -6.98
N VAL A 80 13.75 -9.19 -7.28
CA VAL A 80 12.88 -9.81 -6.28
C VAL A 80 13.68 -10.69 -5.35
N TYR A 81 14.58 -11.53 -5.85
CA TYR A 81 15.43 -12.35 -4.99
C TYR A 81 16.22 -11.51 -3.98
N LEU A 82 16.92 -10.48 -4.46
CA LEU A 82 17.73 -9.63 -3.57
C LEU A 82 16.88 -8.81 -2.60
N PHE A 83 15.71 -8.35 -3.03
CA PHE A 83 14.74 -7.67 -2.18
C PHE A 83 14.23 -8.58 -1.06
N LEU A 84 13.81 -9.83 -1.38
CA LEU A 84 13.34 -10.80 -0.39
C LEU A 84 14.45 -11.18 0.60
N ARG A 85 15.69 -11.35 0.13
CA ARG A 85 16.85 -11.59 1.00
C ARG A 85 17.13 -10.42 1.93
N ARG A 86 17.05 -9.17 1.42
CA ARG A 86 17.21 -7.97 2.25
C ARG A 86 16.10 -7.87 3.29
N SER A 87 14.87 -8.24 2.95
CA SER A 87 13.74 -8.14 3.88
C SER A 87 13.91 -9.06 5.09
N THR A 88 14.54 -10.23 4.92
CA THR A 88 14.84 -11.15 6.03
C THR A 88 16.14 -10.86 6.78
N ASP A 89 17.06 -10.08 6.16
CA ASP A 89 18.35 -9.73 6.76
C ASP A 89 18.81 -8.36 6.24
N ALA A 90 18.18 -7.30 6.74
CA ALA A 90 18.40 -5.92 6.30
C ALA A 90 19.78 -5.38 6.68
N THR A 91 20.45 -6.00 7.67
CA THR A 91 21.75 -5.56 8.17
C THR A 91 22.93 -6.17 7.41
N ASN A 92 22.68 -7.12 6.51
CA ASN A 92 23.71 -7.84 5.78
C ASN A 92 24.38 -6.99 4.69
N PRO A 93 25.64 -6.59 4.85
CA PRO A 93 26.29 -5.69 3.91
C PRO A 93 26.49 -6.31 2.51
N LYS A 94 26.56 -7.64 2.43
CA LYS A 94 26.71 -8.35 1.15
C LYS A 94 25.44 -8.27 0.31
N ILE A 95 24.28 -8.38 0.96
CA ILE A 95 22.99 -8.22 0.28
C ILE A 95 22.85 -6.80 -0.22
N GLN A 96 23.13 -5.79 0.61
CA GLN A 96 23.05 -4.39 0.23
C GLN A 96 23.97 -4.07 -0.94
N GLN A 97 25.22 -4.56 -0.90
CA GLN A 97 26.16 -4.37 -1.99
C GLN A 97 25.68 -4.98 -3.31
N LYS A 98 25.21 -6.25 -3.29
CA LYS A 98 24.72 -6.91 -4.52
C LYS A 98 23.49 -6.21 -5.07
N LEU A 99 22.54 -5.84 -4.19
CA LEU A 99 21.34 -5.11 -4.59
C LEU A 99 21.70 -3.77 -5.24
N GLY A 100 22.62 -3.01 -4.65
CA GLY A 100 23.11 -1.75 -5.22
C GLY A 100 23.75 -1.93 -6.60
N ILE A 101 24.60 -2.94 -6.77
CA ILE A 101 25.21 -3.25 -8.08
C ILE A 101 24.14 -3.55 -9.14
N VAL A 102 23.16 -4.38 -8.81
CA VAL A 102 22.08 -4.74 -9.76
C VAL A 102 21.23 -3.52 -10.11
N GLN A 103 20.83 -2.72 -9.11
CA GLN A 103 20.03 -1.51 -9.30
C GLN A 103 20.77 -0.47 -10.18
N GLU A 104 22.02 -0.14 -9.86
CA GLU A 104 22.80 0.82 -10.63
C GLU A 104 23.06 0.35 -12.06
N THR A 105 23.38 -0.96 -12.22
CA THR A 105 23.63 -1.53 -13.54
C THR A 105 22.37 -1.50 -14.39
N TRP A 106 21.22 -1.91 -13.81
CA TRP A 106 19.96 -1.90 -14.53
C TRP A 106 19.50 -0.48 -14.90
N SER A 107 19.50 0.46 -13.97
CA SER A 107 19.11 1.85 -14.24
C SER A 107 19.95 2.48 -15.36
N ARG A 108 21.25 2.21 -15.38
CA ARG A 108 22.15 2.69 -16.47
C ARG A 108 21.82 2.03 -17.80
N THR A 109 21.54 0.73 -17.78
CA THR A 109 21.22 -0.06 -18.98
C THR A 109 19.88 0.41 -19.56
N GLU A 110 18.87 0.56 -18.73
CA GLU A 110 17.54 1.06 -19.10
C GLU A 110 17.62 2.46 -19.74
N ALA A 111 18.30 3.38 -19.09
CA ALA A 111 18.48 4.75 -19.59
C ALA A 111 19.23 4.83 -20.94
N ASN A 112 20.12 3.88 -21.21
CA ASN A 112 20.92 3.91 -22.45
C ASN A 112 20.28 3.12 -23.59
N HIS A 113 19.48 2.09 -23.31
CA HIS A 113 19.05 1.12 -24.31
C HIS A 113 17.54 0.95 -24.44
N LEU A 114 16.73 1.42 -23.48
CA LEU A 114 15.27 1.19 -23.53
C LEU A 114 14.46 2.49 -23.67
N ASN A 115 15.05 3.64 -23.47
CA ASN A 115 14.37 4.94 -23.44
C ASN A 115 13.65 5.29 -24.77
N PHE A 116 14.19 4.85 -25.92
CA PHE A 116 13.58 5.08 -27.24
C PHE A 116 12.17 4.46 -27.38
N PHE A 117 11.87 3.38 -26.65
CA PHE A 117 10.70 2.56 -26.86
C PHE A 117 9.38 3.34 -26.71
N GLU A 118 9.23 4.06 -25.60
CA GLU A 118 8.03 4.88 -25.38
C GLU A 118 7.93 6.04 -26.39
N HIS A 119 9.06 6.69 -26.69
CA HIS A 119 9.10 7.78 -27.67
C HIS A 119 8.64 7.33 -29.07
N GLU A 120 9.10 6.16 -29.52
CA GLU A 120 8.65 5.63 -30.81
C GLU A 120 7.19 5.18 -30.79
N LEU A 121 6.69 4.59 -29.69
CA LEU A 121 5.27 4.24 -29.55
C LEU A 121 4.38 5.48 -29.64
N VAL A 122 4.78 6.56 -29.00
CA VAL A 122 4.04 7.85 -29.02
C VAL A 122 4.10 8.48 -30.43
N ALA A 123 5.27 8.45 -31.07
CA ALA A 123 5.46 9.01 -32.41
C ALA A 123 4.84 8.17 -33.54
N MET A 124 4.45 6.92 -33.26
CA MET A 124 3.92 6.02 -34.29
C MET A 124 2.61 6.54 -34.87
N PRO A 125 2.50 6.69 -36.23
CA PRO A 125 1.26 7.10 -36.85
C PRO A 125 0.09 6.17 -36.53
N GLU A 126 -1.10 6.74 -36.33
CA GLU A 126 -2.29 5.97 -35.95
C GLU A 126 -2.65 4.89 -36.97
N GLU A 127 -2.54 5.18 -38.26
CA GLU A 127 -2.79 4.19 -39.33
C GLU A 127 -1.86 2.99 -39.22
N THR A 128 -0.57 3.22 -38.94
CA THR A 128 0.42 2.15 -38.72
C THR A 128 0.06 1.30 -37.50
N TYR A 129 -0.29 1.95 -36.38
CA TYR A 129 -0.67 1.27 -35.15
C TYR A 129 -1.94 0.40 -35.34
N GLN A 130 -2.98 0.93 -35.98
CA GLN A 130 -4.21 0.20 -36.28
C GLN A 130 -3.94 -0.98 -37.24
N GLY A 131 -3.02 -0.83 -38.19
CA GLY A 131 -2.55 -1.91 -39.05
C GLY A 131 -1.89 -3.04 -38.25
N LEU A 132 -1.03 -2.70 -37.29
CA LEU A 132 -0.37 -3.67 -36.40
C LEU A 132 -1.37 -4.37 -35.47
N LEU A 133 -2.33 -3.63 -34.87
CA LEU A 133 -3.39 -4.22 -34.06
C LEU A 133 -4.23 -5.25 -34.80
N SER A 134 -4.42 -5.05 -36.11
CA SER A 134 -5.21 -5.94 -36.96
C SER A 134 -4.44 -7.16 -37.44
N SER A 135 -3.12 -7.06 -37.60
CA SER A 135 -2.26 -8.09 -38.23
C SER A 135 -1.39 -8.87 -37.25
N ASP A 136 -1.06 -8.33 -36.09
CA ASP A 136 -0.17 -8.95 -35.13
C ASP A 136 -0.89 -9.29 -33.79
N PRO A 137 -1.10 -10.58 -33.47
CA PRO A 137 -1.78 -11.00 -32.25
C PRO A 137 -1.02 -10.61 -30.95
N VAL A 138 0.31 -10.44 -31.02
CA VAL A 138 1.10 -9.99 -29.86
C VAL A 138 0.82 -8.53 -29.57
N VAL A 139 0.79 -7.69 -30.61
CA VAL A 139 0.42 -6.26 -30.47
C VAL A 139 -1.01 -6.15 -29.94
N LYS A 140 -1.94 -6.92 -30.48
CA LYS A 140 -3.34 -6.96 -30.05
C LYS A 140 -3.47 -7.34 -28.57
N ARG A 141 -2.73 -8.34 -28.11
CA ARG A 141 -2.71 -8.76 -26.70
C ARG A 141 -2.26 -7.64 -25.77
N HIS A 142 -1.27 -6.85 -26.19
CA HIS A 142 -0.70 -5.75 -25.39
C HIS A 142 -1.34 -4.38 -25.68
N GLN A 143 -2.47 -4.35 -26.37
CA GLN A 143 -3.16 -3.10 -26.76
C GLN A 143 -3.35 -2.14 -25.61
N SER A 144 -3.85 -2.61 -24.46
CA SER A 144 -4.12 -1.74 -23.28
C SER A 144 -2.86 -1.05 -22.77
N MET A 145 -1.72 -1.75 -22.75
CA MET A 145 -0.45 -1.16 -22.35
C MET A 145 0.01 -0.09 -23.36
N ILE A 146 -0.05 -0.41 -24.65
CA ILE A 146 0.36 0.48 -25.73
C ILE A 146 -0.53 1.73 -25.76
N ASP A 147 -1.85 1.55 -25.68
CA ASP A 147 -2.81 2.66 -25.64
C ASP A 147 -2.53 3.59 -24.46
N ASN A 148 -2.22 3.03 -23.28
CA ASN A 148 -1.89 3.83 -22.11
C ASN A 148 -0.61 4.67 -22.32
N VAL A 149 0.45 4.10 -22.91
CA VAL A 149 1.66 4.84 -23.27
C VAL A 149 1.35 5.95 -24.26
N ARG A 150 0.60 5.67 -25.32
CA ARG A 150 0.24 6.65 -26.35
C ARG A 150 -0.64 7.79 -25.83
N ILE A 151 -1.64 7.50 -24.99
CA ILE A 151 -2.51 8.51 -24.35
C ILE A 151 -1.69 9.44 -23.45
N ASN A 152 -0.74 8.89 -22.72
CA ASN A 152 0.13 9.63 -21.81
C ASN A 152 1.30 10.34 -22.53
N GLY A 153 1.52 10.04 -23.79
CA GLY A 153 2.61 10.61 -24.61
C GLY A 153 2.62 12.13 -24.70
N LYS A 154 1.47 12.79 -24.50
CA LYS A 154 1.38 14.27 -24.42
C LYS A 154 2.13 14.88 -23.23
N TYR A 155 2.49 14.08 -22.24
CA TYR A 155 3.25 14.48 -21.05
C TYR A 155 4.72 14.03 -21.12
N LEU A 156 5.10 13.31 -22.16
CA LEU A 156 6.46 12.88 -22.39
C LEU A 156 7.28 14.09 -22.87
N LEU A 157 8.44 14.33 -22.25
CA LEU A 157 9.37 15.38 -22.65
C LEU A 157 10.30 14.86 -23.74
N ASP A 158 11.14 15.74 -24.30
CA ASP A 158 12.15 15.32 -25.27
C ASP A 158 13.08 14.24 -24.66
N GLU A 159 13.48 13.26 -25.44
CA GLU A 159 14.27 12.10 -25.01
C GLU A 159 15.53 12.51 -24.21
N GLY A 160 16.23 13.55 -24.64
CA GLY A 160 17.39 14.06 -23.93
C GLY A 160 17.07 14.65 -22.55
N VAL A 161 15.87 15.25 -22.40
CA VAL A 161 15.37 15.78 -21.12
C VAL A 161 14.96 14.62 -20.20
N GLU A 162 14.18 13.65 -20.69
CA GLU A 162 13.81 12.46 -19.92
C GLU A 162 15.03 11.72 -19.39
N ARG A 163 16.02 11.47 -20.26
CA ARG A 163 17.27 10.85 -19.87
C ARG A 163 18.01 11.66 -18.79
N ALA A 164 18.04 12.98 -18.91
CA ALA A 164 18.71 13.85 -17.93
C ALA A 164 17.97 13.84 -16.57
N LEU A 165 16.65 13.79 -16.56
CA LEU A 165 15.82 13.68 -15.36
C LEU A 165 16.02 12.32 -14.69
N THR A 166 15.98 11.22 -15.44
CA THR A 166 16.20 9.87 -14.95
C THR A 166 17.56 9.72 -14.27
N LEU A 167 18.64 10.19 -14.92
CA LEU A 167 20.00 10.13 -14.36
C LEU A 167 20.20 10.98 -13.11
N ARG A 168 19.40 12.03 -12.91
CA ARG A 168 19.46 12.92 -11.73
C ARG A 168 18.48 12.54 -10.64
N GLY A 169 17.50 11.70 -10.95
CA GLY A 169 16.45 11.26 -10.00
C GLY A 169 17.00 10.83 -8.64
N PRO A 170 17.99 9.93 -8.58
CA PRO A 170 18.59 9.48 -7.32
C PRO A 170 19.21 10.59 -6.46
N PHE A 171 19.59 11.71 -7.07
CA PHE A 171 20.23 12.86 -6.39
C PHE A 171 19.28 14.04 -6.17
N GLY A 172 18.00 13.83 -6.38
CA GLY A 172 16.93 14.82 -6.27
C GLY A 172 16.04 14.62 -5.04
N PRO A 173 14.72 14.72 -5.19
CA PRO A 173 13.75 14.54 -4.09
C PRO A 173 13.85 13.22 -3.35
N SER A 174 14.25 12.13 -4.01
CA SER A 174 14.45 10.81 -3.38
C SER A 174 15.53 10.83 -2.32
N GLU A 175 16.68 11.47 -2.59
CA GLU A 175 17.79 11.61 -1.64
C GLU A 175 17.35 12.35 -0.37
N TRP A 176 16.47 13.35 -0.51
CA TRP A 176 15.89 14.03 0.65
C TRP A 176 14.96 13.14 1.46
N SER A 177 14.29 12.20 0.83
CA SER A 177 13.46 11.21 1.52
C SER A 177 14.32 10.23 2.31
N ASP A 178 15.38 9.70 1.68
CA ASP A 178 16.34 8.80 2.33
C ASP A 178 17.00 9.49 3.55
N TYR A 179 17.33 10.77 3.43
CA TYR A 179 17.88 11.56 4.53
C TYR A 179 16.89 11.75 5.69
N ILE A 180 15.58 11.88 5.41
CA ILE A 180 14.55 11.90 6.47
C ILE A 180 14.47 10.55 7.17
N ASP A 181 14.51 9.44 6.43
CA ASP A 181 14.45 8.09 7.00
C ASP A 181 15.64 7.83 7.94
N GLU A 182 16.85 8.30 7.58
CA GLU A 182 18.03 8.24 8.45
C GLU A 182 17.83 9.03 9.76
N TRP A 183 17.33 10.27 9.67
CA TRP A 183 17.05 11.12 10.82
C TRP A 183 15.95 10.56 11.70
N GLU A 184 14.90 10.01 11.10
CA GLU A 184 13.80 9.36 11.83
C GLU A 184 14.31 8.19 12.68
N ALA A 185 15.21 7.38 12.16
CA ALA A 185 15.83 6.27 12.87
C ALA A 185 16.70 6.73 14.08
N GLU A 186 17.22 7.96 14.04
CA GLU A 186 18.01 8.54 15.12
C GLU A 186 17.18 9.22 16.22
N LEU A 187 15.87 9.47 16.00
CA LEU A 187 15.00 10.08 16.99
C LEU A 187 14.93 9.28 18.28
N ARG A 188 15.01 9.97 19.42
CA ARG A 188 14.90 9.36 20.76
C ARG A 188 13.93 10.15 21.62
N PHE A 189 13.13 9.42 22.38
CA PHE A 189 12.08 9.98 23.23
C PHE A 189 12.26 9.44 24.65
N GLU A 190 12.55 10.33 25.61
CA GLU A 190 12.74 9.95 27.00
C GLU A 190 11.37 9.82 27.69
N PHE A 191 10.95 8.57 27.94
CA PHE A 191 9.67 8.26 28.55
C PHE A 191 9.83 7.21 29.66
N GLU A 192 9.32 7.52 30.85
CA GLU A 192 9.41 6.66 32.06
C GLU A 192 10.84 6.17 32.39
N GLY A 193 11.84 7.01 32.13
CA GLY A 193 13.25 6.70 32.39
C GLY A 193 13.89 5.78 31.34
N GLN A 194 13.23 5.55 30.23
CA GLN A 194 13.73 4.81 29.07
C GLN A 194 13.87 5.72 27.86
N SER A 195 14.94 5.50 27.09
CA SER A 195 15.14 6.17 25.80
C SER A 195 14.53 5.32 24.69
N MET A 196 13.41 5.80 24.13
CA MET A 196 12.60 5.07 23.15
C MET A 196 12.86 5.57 21.73
N MET A 197 12.86 4.65 20.76
CA MET A 197 12.80 4.97 19.33
C MET A 197 11.37 5.33 18.92
N LEU A 198 11.21 5.91 17.73
CA LEU A 198 9.90 6.30 17.18
C LEU A 198 8.84 5.18 17.22
N PRO A 199 9.09 3.94 16.73
CA PRO A 199 8.08 2.88 16.80
C PRO A 199 7.67 2.52 18.23
N GLN A 200 8.59 2.60 19.19
CA GLN A 200 8.32 2.28 20.60
C GLN A 200 7.41 3.29 21.26
N ILE A 201 7.67 4.60 21.09
CA ILE A 201 6.81 5.64 21.66
C ILE A 201 5.42 5.66 21.00
N LEU A 202 5.34 5.42 19.68
CA LEU A 202 4.06 5.28 18.97
C LEU A 202 3.27 4.06 19.42
N HIS A 203 3.96 2.96 19.78
CA HIS A 203 3.32 1.78 20.36
C HIS A 203 2.68 2.11 21.73
N VAL A 204 3.37 2.85 22.58
CA VAL A 204 2.81 3.31 23.88
C VAL A 204 1.58 4.19 23.64
N ILE A 205 1.66 5.18 22.75
CA ILE A 205 0.55 6.08 22.42
C ILE A 205 -0.68 5.32 21.92
N SER A 206 -0.48 4.23 21.16
CA SER A 206 -1.57 3.51 20.51
C SER A 206 -2.17 2.39 21.36
N ASN A 207 -1.35 1.73 22.21
CA ASN A 207 -1.72 0.45 22.80
C ASN A 207 -1.71 0.43 24.33
N HIS A 208 -1.12 1.44 25.01
CA HIS A 208 -1.10 1.43 26.47
C HIS A 208 -2.54 1.49 27.04
N PRO A 209 -2.91 0.60 27.99
CA PRO A 209 -4.29 0.55 28.52
C PRO A 209 -4.68 1.83 29.26
N ASP A 210 -3.76 2.47 29.97
CA ASP A 210 -3.99 3.72 30.69
C ASP A 210 -3.94 4.92 29.73
N GLY A 211 -5.06 5.65 29.63
CA GLY A 211 -5.18 6.83 28.78
C GLY A 211 -4.31 8.01 29.22
N ASP A 212 -3.98 8.12 30.51
CA ASP A 212 -3.11 9.19 31.00
C ASP A 212 -1.67 8.94 30.57
N VAL A 213 -1.24 7.68 30.54
CA VAL A 213 0.07 7.27 30.01
C VAL A 213 0.15 7.52 28.51
N ARG A 214 -0.91 7.17 27.74
CA ARG A 214 -0.96 7.46 26.29
C ARG A 214 -0.82 8.96 26.00
N ASP A 215 -1.47 9.80 26.78
CA ASP A 215 -1.46 11.25 26.62
C ASP A 215 -0.10 11.86 26.97
N GLN A 216 0.52 11.40 28.06
CA GLN A 216 1.88 11.80 28.42
C GLN A 216 2.89 11.40 27.34
N ALA A 217 2.76 10.18 26.79
CA ALA A 217 3.62 9.72 25.71
C ALA A 217 3.43 10.57 24.44
N LEU A 218 2.20 10.97 24.10
CA LEU A 218 1.93 11.89 22.99
C LEU A 218 2.59 13.26 23.22
N GLY A 219 2.52 13.78 24.44
CA GLY A 219 3.19 15.04 24.81
C GLY A 219 4.71 14.97 24.66
N VAL A 220 5.33 13.88 25.13
CA VAL A 220 6.78 13.63 24.96
C VAL A 220 7.14 13.49 23.49
N PHE A 221 6.33 12.76 22.72
CA PHE A 221 6.53 12.58 21.29
C PHE A 221 6.48 13.90 20.52
N SER A 222 5.40 14.65 20.65
CA SER A 222 5.23 15.95 19.99
C SER A 222 6.34 16.94 20.34
N LYS A 223 6.67 17.05 21.63
CA LYS A 223 7.77 17.89 22.10
C LYS A 223 9.12 17.45 21.53
N GLY A 224 9.38 16.13 21.50
CA GLY A 224 10.61 15.55 20.97
C GLY A 224 10.84 15.84 19.49
N LEU A 225 9.78 15.85 18.67
CA LEU A 225 9.87 16.23 17.25
C LEU A 225 10.39 17.66 17.08
N THR A 226 9.94 18.60 17.92
CA THR A 226 10.37 20.00 17.87
C THR A 226 11.75 20.22 18.50
N GLU A 227 12.04 19.62 19.65
CA GLU A 227 13.33 19.77 20.35
C GLU A 227 14.49 19.21 19.53
N GLN A 228 14.28 18.08 18.84
CA GLN A 228 15.24 17.47 17.93
C GLN A 228 15.22 18.12 16.54
N LYS A 229 14.38 19.15 16.31
CA LYS A 229 14.26 19.92 15.06
C LYS A 229 13.79 19.10 13.87
N PHE A 230 13.15 17.98 14.10
CA PHE A 230 12.67 17.10 13.04
C PHE A 230 11.55 17.74 12.23
N ASP A 231 10.65 18.49 12.88
CA ASP A 231 9.62 19.32 12.25
C ASP A 231 10.20 20.31 11.22
N ARG A 232 11.31 20.99 11.57
CA ARG A 232 12.00 21.92 10.66
C ARG A 232 12.68 21.22 9.51
N LEU A 233 13.26 20.06 9.77
CA LEU A 233 13.88 19.24 8.73
C LEU A 233 12.83 18.77 7.73
N MET A 234 11.71 18.23 8.24
CA MET A 234 10.59 17.77 7.40
C MET A 234 9.96 18.94 6.61
N ALA A 235 9.77 20.12 7.22
CA ALA A 235 9.29 21.31 6.50
C ALA A 235 10.23 21.70 5.35
N ARG A 236 11.54 21.62 5.57
CA ARG A 236 12.53 21.91 4.52
C ARG A 236 12.45 20.89 3.40
N THR A 237 12.39 19.61 3.74
CA THR A 237 12.30 18.51 2.76
C THR A 237 11.03 18.58 1.94
N LEU A 238 9.87 18.79 2.58
CA LEU A 238 8.60 18.98 1.87
C LEU A 238 8.64 20.18 0.93
N ASN A 239 9.25 21.30 1.32
CA ASN A 239 9.44 22.43 0.41
C ASN A 239 10.29 22.10 -0.83
N VAL A 240 11.25 21.17 -0.71
CA VAL A 240 12.06 20.68 -1.86
C VAL A 240 11.22 19.73 -2.71
N VAL A 241 10.61 18.71 -2.11
CA VAL A 241 9.80 17.70 -2.81
C VAL A 241 8.65 18.36 -3.60
N ILE A 242 7.85 19.19 -2.92
CA ILE A 242 6.71 19.90 -3.54
C ILE A 242 7.22 20.87 -4.62
N GLY A 243 8.34 21.56 -4.34
CA GLY A 243 8.91 22.50 -5.31
C GLY A 243 9.43 21.83 -6.57
N ALA A 244 10.14 20.71 -6.43
CA ALA A 244 10.64 19.93 -7.57
C ALA A 244 9.48 19.38 -8.41
N LYS A 245 8.48 18.79 -7.72
CA LYS A 245 7.25 18.30 -8.38
C LYS A 245 6.52 19.42 -9.12
N SER A 246 6.37 20.60 -8.53
CA SER A 246 5.69 21.72 -9.17
C SER A 246 6.38 22.19 -10.46
N VAL A 247 7.71 22.12 -10.52
CA VAL A 247 8.47 22.43 -11.75
C VAL A 247 8.24 21.35 -12.80
N GLU A 248 8.37 20.09 -12.43
CA GLU A 248 8.18 18.97 -13.36
C GLU A 248 6.74 18.91 -13.89
N ASP A 249 5.74 19.12 -13.03
CA ASP A 249 4.33 19.18 -13.43
C ASP A 249 4.08 20.29 -14.48
N ALA A 250 4.71 21.44 -14.29
CA ALA A 250 4.61 22.56 -15.23
C ALA A 250 5.30 22.27 -16.57
N GLU A 251 6.48 21.65 -16.55
CA GLU A 251 7.23 21.26 -17.75
C GLU A 251 6.47 20.21 -18.57
N ARG A 252 5.87 19.22 -17.89
CA ARG A 252 5.04 18.17 -18.52
C ARG A 252 3.64 18.66 -18.93
N GLY A 253 3.18 19.79 -18.42
CA GLY A 253 1.87 20.34 -18.70
C GLY A 253 0.72 19.65 -17.97
N TYR A 254 0.95 19.12 -16.78
CA TYR A 254 -0.09 18.55 -15.94
C TYR A 254 -1.07 19.62 -15.43
N ALA A 255 -2.37 19.31 -15.44
CA ALA A 255 -3.43 20.24 -15.05
C ALA A 255 -3.48 20.48 -13.53
N SER A 256 -3.12 19.48 -12.73
CA SER A 256 -3.12 19.55 -11.26
C SER A 256 -1.92 18.80 -10.67
N PRO A 257 -1.55 19.08 -9.41
CA PRO A 257 -0.49 18.32 -8.75
C PRO A 257 -0.78 16.81 -8.61
N MET A 258 -2.06 16.41 -8.66
CA MET A 258 -2.49 15.02 -8.58
C MET A 258 -2.45 14.29 -9.93
N SER A 259 -2.43 15.02 -11.06
CA SER A 259 -2.58 14.44 -12.39
C SER A 259 -1.61 13.31 -12.70
N ALA A 260 -0.32 13.47 -12.38
CA ALA A 260 0.68 12.43 -12.60
C ALA A 260 0.34 11.14 -11.83
N ARG A 261 -0.10 11.25 -10.58
CA ARG A 261 -0.49 10.12 -9.75
C ARG A 261 -1.77 9.45 -10.27
N ASN A 262 -2.76 10.24 -10.65
CA ASN A 262 -4.03 9.74 -11.18
C ASN A 262 -3.82 8.98 -12.49
N LEU A 263 -2.99 9.51 -13.40
CA LEU A 263 -2.61 8.84 -14.65
C LEU A 263 -1.86 7.53 -14.39
N GLY A 264 -0.90 7.53 -13.47
CA GLY A 264 -0.18 6.32 -13.08
C GLY A 264 -1.10 5.23 -12.48
N ASN A 265 -2.17 5.65 -11.81
CA ASN A 265 -3.22 4.76 -11.31
C ASN A 265 -4.30 4.42 -12.35
N LYS A 266 -4.23 4.94 -13.57
CA LYS A 266 -5.27 4.81 -14.61
C LYS A 266 -6.66 5.24 -14.13
N ILE A 267 -6.72 6.34 -13.39
CA ILE A 267 -7.95 6.90 -12.83
C ILE A 267 -8.07 8.35 -13.30
N ASP A 268 -9.25 8.78 -13.69
CA ASP A 268 -9.51 10.16 -14.05
C ASP A 268 -9.65 11.06 -12.80
N ASP A 269 -9.42 12.37 -12.99
CA ASP A 269 -9.46 13.34 -11.90
C ASP A 269 -10.86 13.42 -11.27
N ALA A 270 -11.95 13.24 -12.05
CA ALA A 270 -13.32 13.30 -11.56
C ALA A 270 -13.64 12.14 -10.60
N THR A 271 -13.14 10.94 -10.88
CA THR A 271 -13.23 9.78 -9.98
C THR A 271 -12.55 10.05 -8.64
N VAL A 272 -11.37 10.65 -8.69
CA VAL A 272 -10.59 10.97 -7.46
C VAL A 272 -11.28 12.08 -6.65
N GLU A 273 -11.83 13.10 -7.31
CA GLU A 273 -12.62 14.16 -6.64
C GLU A 273 -13.86 13.57 -5.96
N ALA A 274 -14.64 12.71 -6.66
CA ALA A 274 -15.81 12.08 -6.09
C ALA A 274 -15.49 11.26 -4.82
N LEU A 275 -14.36 10.53 -4.83
CA LEU A 275 -13.86 9.83 -3.64
C LEU A 275 -13.59 10.80 -2.48
N HIS A 276 -12.85 11.89 -2.74
CA HIS A 276 -12.47 12.86 -1.70
C HIS A 276 -13.72 13.53 -1.10
N ASP A 277 -14.66 13.96 -1.92
CA ASP A 277 -15.87 14.64 -1.47
C ASP A 277 -16.75 13.72 -0.60
N VAL A 278 -16.98 12.50 -1.06
CA VAL A 278 -17.80 11.52 -0.31
C VAL A 278 -17.15 11.14 1.01
N VAL A 279 -15.84 10.91 1.04
CA VAL A 279 -15.16 10.57 2.29
C VAL A 279 -15.13 11.76 3.25
N ALA A 280 -14.95 12.98 2.76
CA ALA A 280 -14.97 14.19 3.59
C ALA A 280 -16.36 14.44 4.20
N GLU A 281 -17.44 14.05 3.53
CA GLU A 281 -18.81 14.22 4.01
C GLU A 281 -19.29 12.98 4.79
N THR A 282 -19.49 11.85 4.08
CA THR A 282 -20.07 10.62 4.64
C THR A 282 -19.09 9.89 5.54
N GLY A 283 -17.84 9.72 5.12
CA GLY A 283 -16.80 9.05 5.89
C GLY A 283 -16.53 9.78 7.22
N ALA A 284 -16.36 11.09 7.18
CA ALA A 284 -16.13 11.91 8.38
C ALA A 284 -17.33 11.87 9.34
N LYS A 285 -18.57 11.82 8.84
CA LYS A 285 -19.79 11.65 9.65
C LYS A 285 -19.73 10.35 10.45
N HIS A 286 -19.43 9.22 9.80
CA HIS A 286 -19.36 7.90 10.46
C HIS A 286 -18.12 7.76 11.35
N ALA A 287 -17.00 8.38 11.02
CA ALA A 287 -15.84 8.44 11.91
C ALA A 287 -16.17 9.15 13.24
N ARG A 288 -16.88 10.30 13.18
CA ARG A 288 -17.33 10.98 14.41
C ARG A 288 -18.34 10.14 15.20
N ARG A 289 -19.19 9.35 14.53
CA ARG A 289 -20.11 8.40 15.18
C ARG A 289 -19.33 7.30 15.92
N TYR A 290 -18.31 6.71 15.28
CA TYR A 290 -17.41 5.72 15.90
C TYR A 290 -16.72 6.30 17.15
N TYR A 291 -16.11 7.47 17.05
CA TYR A 291 -15.42 8.06 18.17
C TYR A 291 -16.37 8.48 19.31
N ASN A 292 -17.61 8.83 19.01
CA ASN A 292 -18.61 9.05 20.05
C ASN A 292 -18.97 7.75 20.79
N LEU A 293 -19.05 6.61 20.09
CA LEU A 293 -19.24 5.30 20.71
C LEU A 293 -18.02 4.91 21.56
N LEU A 294 -16.80 5.05 21.03
CA LEU A 294 -15.56 4.80 21.76
C LEU A 294 -15.46 5.66 23.03
N ARG A 295 -15.80 6.96 22.93
CA ARG A 295 -15.84 7.90 24.06
C ARG A 295 -16.71 7.38 25.20
N LYS A 296 -17.90 6.85 24.89
CA LYS A 296 -18.83 6.29 25.88
C LYS A 296 -18.24 5.05 26.56
N HIS A 297 -17.65 4.13 25.80
CA HIS A 297 -17.00 2.93 26.35
C HIS A 297 -15.78 3.27 27.23
N LEU A 298 -15.05 4.33 26.94
CA LEU A 298 -13.94 4.81 27.76
C LEU A 298 -14.39 5.67 28.96
N GLY A 299 -15.71 5.96 29.10
CA GLY A 299 -16.26 6.78 30.19
C GLY A 299 -15.74 8.20 30.21
N ARG A 300 -15.51 8.82 29.04
CA ARG A 300 -14.95 10.18 28.91
C ARG A 300 -16.01 11.17 28.40
N ASP A 301 -15.92 12.40 28.86
CA ASP A 301 -16.72 13.51 28.31
C ASP A 301 -16.15 14.00 26.97
N THR A 302 -14.83 14.04 26.84
CA THR A 302 -14.09 14.40 25.63
C THR A 302 -12.94 13.44 25.46
N LEU A 303 -12.71 12.92 24.24
CA LEU A 303 -11.54 12.12 23.91
C LEU A 303 -10.30 13.02 23.81
N ARG A 304 -9.16 12.52 24.23
CA ARG A 304 -7.86 13.07 23.86
C ARG A 304 -7.45 12.51 22.50
N TRP A 305 -6.60 13.21 21.76
CA TRP A 305 -6.09 12.68 20.50
C TRP A 305 -5.37 11.34 20.66
N SER A 306 -4.73 11.12 21.81
CA SER A 306 -4.10 9.86 22.21
C SER A 306 -5.08 8.70 22.43
N ASP A 307 -6.38 8.98 22.62
CA ASP A 307 -7.42 7.94 22.77
C ASP A 307 -7.92 7.40 21.43
N ARG A 308 -7.51 7.99 20.31
CA ARG A 308 -8.06 7.69 18.97
C ARG A 308 -7.96 6.21 18.59
N ASN A 309 -6.88 5.53 18.98
CA ASN A 309 -6.65 4.11 18.73
C ASN A 309 -6.81 3.24 19.98
N ALA A 310 -7.44 3.77 21.05
CA ALA A 310 -7.61 3.03 22.29
C ALA A 310 -8.47 1.78 22.08
N LYS A 311 -8.03 0.67 22.66
CA LYS A 311 -8.77 -0.58 22.69
C LYS A 311 -9.92 -0.53 23.70
N LEU A 312 -10.97 -1.33 23.46
CA LEU A 312 -12.01 -1.53 24.46
C LEU A 312 -11.44 -2.21 25.72
N PRO A 313 -11.94 -1.85 26.92
CA PRO A 313 -11.36 -2.34 28.18
C PRO A 313 -11.40 -3.86 28.37
N PHE A 314 -12.22 -4.58 27.62
CA PHE A 314 -12.44 -6.03 27.69
C PHE A 314 -11.92 -6.77 26.43
N ALA A 315 -11.05 -6.12 25.61
CA ALA A 315 -10.44 -6.77 24.46
C ALA A 315 -9.54 -7.94 24.93
N ASP A 316 -9.70 -9.10 24.30
CA ASP A 316 -8.92 -10.31 24.59
C ASP A 316 -7.55 -10.24 23.88
N ASN A 317 -6.51 -10.68 24.60
CA ASN A 317 -5.14 -10.78 24.10
C ASN A 317 -4.76 -12.24 23.79
N ARG A 318 -5.71 -13.07 23.37
CA ARG A 318 -5.46 -14.48 23.03
C ARG A 318 -4.41 -14.56 21.91
N VAL A 319 -3.45 -15.47 22.08
CA VAL A 319 -2.51 -15.84 21.02
C VAL A 319 -3.15 -16.91 20.13
N VAL A 320 -3.26 -16.63 18.84
CA VAL A 320 -3.77 -17.55 17.81
C VAL A 320 -2.58 -18.35 17.25
N PRO A 321 -2.53 -19.69 17.40
CA PRO A 321 -1.47 -20.49 16.80
C PRO A 321 -1.49 -20.44 15.27
N TRP A 322 -0.31 -20.53 14.64
CA TRP A 322 -0.17 -20.49 13.17
C TRP A 322 -1.09 -21.47 12.44
N LYS A 323 -1.20 -22.69 12.95
CA LYS A 323 -2.09 -23.70 12.36
C LYS A 323 -3.55 -23.23 12.36
N GLU A 324 -4.03 -22.69 13.49
CA GLU A 324 -5.39 -22.16 13.59
C GLU A 324 -5.61 -20.97 12.67
N CYS A 325 -4.61 -20.08 12.56
CA CYS A 325 -4.62 -18.98 11.61
C CYS A 325 -4.81 -19.48 10.18
N MET A 326 -3.98 -20.43 9.74
CA MET A 326 -4.07 -20.97 8.38
C MET A 326 -5.38 -21.73 8.13
N ASP A 327 -5.84 -22.54 9.09
CA ASP A 327 -7.14 -23.23 9.00
C ASP A 327 -8.29 -22.21 8.85
N THR A 328 -8.22 -21.09 9.55
CA THR A 328 -9.20 -19.99 9.46
C THR A 328 -9.17 -19.33 8.09
N VAL A 329 -7.99 -18.90 7.63
CA VAL A 329 -7.84 -18.21 6.34
C VAL A 329 -8.26 -19.11 5.19
N LEU A 330 -7.79 -20.37 5.15
CA LEU A 330 -8.17 -21.34 4.12
C LEU A 330 -9.67 -21.64 4.11
N SER A 331 -10.29 -21.76 5.29
CA SER A 331 -11.73 -21.99 5.41
C SER A 331 -12.53 -20.77 4.94
N ALA A 332 -12.08 -19.56 5.31
CA ALA A 332 -12.72 -18.32 4.89
C ALA A 332 -12.65 -18.16 3.36
N TYR A 333 -11.47 -18.29 2.77
CA TYR A 333 -11.28 -18.23 1.31
C TYR A 333 -12.08 -19.34 0.60
N GLY A 334 -12.05 -20.57 1.14
CA GLY A 334 -12.76 -21.71 0.57
C GLY A 334 -14.29 -21.58 0.63
N SER A 335 -14.82 -20.84 1.61
CA SER A 335 -16.25 -20.56 1.70
C SER A 335 -16.75 -19.65 0.57
N PHE A 336 -15.87 -18.86 -0.02
CA PHE A 336 -16.14 -18.00 -1.15
C PHE A 336 -15.70 -18.64 -2.49
N SER A 337 -14.47 -19.14 -2.56
CA SER A 337 -13.89 -19.69 -3.79
C SER A 337 -12.88 -20.81 -3.50
N PRO A 338 -13.17 -22.05 -3.94
CA PRO A 338 -12.19 -23.14 -3.89
C PRO A 338 -10.91 -22.81 -4.67
N THR A 339 -11.02 -22.04 -5.76
CA THR A 339 -9.87 -21.60 -6.57
C THR A 339 -8.93 -20.72 -5.75
N LEU A 340 -9.47 -19.71 -5.04
CA LEU A 340 -8.65 -18.81 -4.23
C LEU A 340 -7.99 -19.56 -3.06
N SER A 341 -8.75 -20.42 -2.34
CA SER A 341 -8.22 -21.23 -1.26
C SER A 341 -7.10 -22.18 -1.75
N GLY A 342 -7.26 -22.76 -2.94
CA GLY A 342 -6.23 -23.59 -3.57
C GLY A 342 -4.93 -22.85 -3.87
N LEU A 343 -5.01 -21.58 -4.30
CA LEU A 343 -3.83 -20.74 -4.53
C LEU A 343 -3.15 -20.38 -3.21
N VAL A 344 -3.91 -20.08 -2.14
CA VAL A 344 -3.34 -19.86 -0.80
C VAL A 344 -2.62 -21.13 -0.30
N SER A 345 -3.25 -22.33 -0.45
CA SER A 345 -2.61 -23.61 -0.12
C SER A 345 -1.30 -23.79 -0.88
N THR A 346 -1.28 -23.47 -2.17
CA THR A 346 -0.08 -23.57 -3.02
C THR A 346 1.08 -22.73 -2.46
N MET A 347 0.84 -21.50 -1.99
CA MET A 347 1.89 -20.66 -1.40
C MET A 347 2.50 -21.31 -0.15
N VAL A 348 1.69 -21.95 0.69
CA VAL A 348 2.16 -22.65 1.89
C VAL A 348 2.93 -23.93 1.52
N GLU A 349 2.38 -24.78 0.64
CA GLU A 349 2.96 -26.05 0.23
C GLU A 349 4.30 -25.86 -0.51
N ARG A 350 4.40 -24.79 -1.30
CA ARG A 350 5.62 -24.43 -2.03
C ARG A 350 6.64 -23.66 -1.17
N LYS A 351 6.34 -23.43 0.10
CA LYS A 351 7.19 -22.64 1.01
C LYS A 351 7.50 -21.24 0.48
N TRP A 352 6.47 -20.53 0.08
CA TRP A 352 6.58 -19.13 -0.33
C TRP A 352 6.16 -18.15 0.77
N VAL A 353 6.12 -18.62 2.03
CA VAL A 353 5.73 -17.82 3.20
C VAL A 353 6.90 -17.77 4.18
N ASP A 354 7.26 -16.57 4.63
CA ASP A 354 8.18 -16.32 5.73
C ASP A 354 7.43 -15.61 6.86
N ALA A 355 7.10 -16.35 7.91
CA ALA A 355 6.11 -15.90 8.89
C ALA A 355 6.70 -15.28 10.18
N PRO A 356 7.74 -15.81 10.83
CA PRO A 356 8.11 -15.33 12.16
C PRO A 356 8.90 -14.03 12.13
N PRO A 357 8.82 -13.21 13.18
CA PRO A 357 9.76 -12.11 13.39
C PRO A 357 11.16 -12.64 13.72
N ASP A 358 12.20 -11.94 13.26
CA ASP A 358 13.60 -12.24 13.52
C ASP A 358 14.45 -10.99 13.72
N GLU A 359 15.63 -11.18 14.32
CA GLU A 359 16.65 -10.15 14.37
C GLU A 359 17.17 -9.85 12.96
N GLY A 360 17.23 -8.57 12.58
CA GLY A 360 17.63 -8.13 11.25
C GLY A 360 16.51 -8.17 10.19
N LYS A 361 15.38 -8.78 10.50
CA LYS A 361 14.19 -8.80 9.63
C LYS A 361 13.49 -7.43 9.64
N THR A 362 13.05 -6.96 8.48
CA THR A 362 12.31 -5.69 8.40
C THR A 362 10.92 -5.81 9.02
N GLY A 363 10.36 -4.71 9.51
CA GLY A 363 8.99 -4.68 10.03
C GLY A 363 7.94 -4.69 8.91
N GLY A 364 6.68 -4.88 9.33
CA GLY A 364 5.54 -4.90 8.41
C GLY A 364 5.27 -6.28 7.80
N ALA A 365 4.45 -6.28 6.75
CA ALA A 365 4.12 -7.45 5.94
C ALA A 365 3.99 -7.02 4.47
N PHE A 366 4.21 -7.92 3.54
CA PHE A 366 3.97 -7.70 2.12
C PHE A 366 3.86 -9.03 1.35
N ASN A 367 3.24 -8.98 0.20
CA ASN A 367 3.36 -10.01 -0.83
C ASN A 367 4.14 -9.50 -2.03
N PHE A 368 4.95 -10.36 -2.63
CA PHE A 368 5.63 -10.06 -3.89
C PHE A 368 5.37 -11.16 -4.90
N ALA A 369 4.51 -10.88 -5.88
CA ALA A 369 4.28 -11.76 -7.02
C ALA A 369 5.32 -11.51 -8.12
N VAL A 370 5.77 -12.59 -8.75
CA VAL A 370 6.76 -12.57 -9.83
C VAL A 370 6.33 -13.49 -10.97
N CYS A 371 6.51 -13.01 -12.20
CA CYS A 371 6.28 -13.78 -13.41
C CYS A 371 7.63 -14.21 -14.01
N LEU A 372 7.93 -15.50 -13.93
CA LEU A 372 9.19 -16.05 -14.44
C LEU A 372 9.02 -16.61 -15.87
N PRO A 373 10.09 -16.59 -16.71
CA PRO A 373 9.99 -17.06 -18.08
C PRO A 373 9.59 -18.54 -18.18
N GLY A 374 8.49 -18.82 -18.88
CA GLY A 374 8.04 -20.18 -19.15
C GLY A 374 7.55 -20.99 -17.95
N GLU A 375 7.40 -20.34 -16.79
CA GLU A 375 6.97 -20.95 -15.55
C GLU A 375 5.68 -20.32 -15.03
N GLU A 376 5.02 -21.01 -14.08
CA GLU A 376 3.88 -20.45 -13.33
C GLU A 376 4.32 -19.25 -12.50
N ALA A 377 3.42 -18.31 -12.33
CA ALA A 377 3.62 -17.15 -11.44
C ALA A 377 3.82 -17.61 -10.00
N ARG A 378 4.71 -16.93 -9.28
CA ARG A 378 4.97 -17.16 -7.86
C ARG A 378 4.60 -15.94 -7.05
N ALA A 379 4.27 -16.19 -5.78
CA ALA A 379 3.90 -15.12 -4.84
C ALA A 379 4.50 -15.40 -3.47
N TYR A 380 5.41 -14.55 -3.04
CA TYR A 380 6.14 -14.68 -1.77
C TYR A 380 5.51 -13.78 -0.72
N ASN A 381 5.04 -14.39 0.39
CA ASN A 381 4.48 -13.68 1.54
C ASN A 381 5.53 -13.47 2.62
N PHE A 382 5.73 -12.22 3.00
CA PHE A 382 6.57 -11.79 4.10
C PHE A 382 5.68 -11.32 5.26
N LEU A 383 5.90 -11.86 6.45
CA LEU A 383 5.08 -11.59 7.63
C LEU A 383 5.98 -11.40 8.86
N ASN A 384 5.42 -10.85 9.93
CA ASN A 384 5.98 -10.82 11.28
C ASN A 384 4.91 -11.31 12.26
N TYR A 385 4.55 -12.59 12.16
CA TYR A 385 3.43 -13.21 12.87
C TYR A 385 3.73 -13.44 14.36
N MET A 386 2.96 -12.79 15.23
CA MET A 386 3.06 -12.92 16.69
C MET A 386 1.79 -13.52 17.31
N GLY A 387 0.80 -13.87 16.51
CA GLY A 387 -0.41 -14.57 16.92
C GLY A 387 -1.54 -13.67 17.41
N SER A 388 -1.53 -12.38 17.11
CA SER A 388 -2.69 -11.53 17.38
C SER A 388 -3.82 -11.77 16.35
N THR A 389 -5.06 -11.39 16.68
CA THR A 389 -6.17 -11.40 15.71
C THR A 389 -5.86 -10.53 14.50
N ARG A 390 -5.15 -9.42 14.69
CA ARG A 390 -4.67 -8.57 13.62
C ARG A 390 -3.71 -9.30 12.69
N ASP A 391 -2.83 -10.16 13.23
CA ASP A 391 -1.91 -10.93 12.40
C ASP A 391 -2.65 -11.93 11.52
N VAL A 392 -3.78 -12.50 12.00
CA VAL A 392 -4.64 -13.36 11.17
C VAL A 392 -5.22 -12.56 9.98
N MET A 393 -5.66 -11.32 10.22
CA MET A 393 -6.12 -10.44 9.15
C MET A 393 -4.98 -10.09 8.18
N THR A 394 -3.77 -9.84 8.69
CA THR A 394 -2.58 -9.59 7.87
C THR A 394 -2.24 -10.80 6.99
N VAL A 395 -2.29 -12.03 7.52
CA VAL A 395 -2.09 -13.25 6.71
C VAL A 395 -3.13 -13.35 5.60
N ALA A 396 -4.40 -13.08 5.91
CA ALA A 396 -5.47 -13.08 4.90
C ALA A 396 -5.25 -11.98 3.84
N HIS A 397 -4.80 -10.81 4.24
CA HIS A 397 -4.49 -9.69 3.37
C HIS A 397 -3.37 -10.04 2.38
N GLU A 398 -2.20 -10.48 2.88
CA GLU A 398 -1.05 -10.81 2.03
C GLU A 398 -1.33 -12.03 1.13
N ALA A 399 -2.11 -12.99 1.61
CA ALA A 399 -2.58 -14.09 0.78
C ALA A 399 -3.43 -13.59 -0.40
N GLY A 400 -4.25 -12.55 -0.20
CA GLY A 400 -5.04 -11.92 -1.26
C GLY A 400 -4.18 -11.30 -2.35
N HIS A 401 -3.14 -10.55 -1.99
CA HIS A 401 -2.16 -10.07 -2.97
C HIS A 401 -1.52 -11.20 -3.77
N GLY A 402 -1.12 -12.28 -3.07
CA GLY A 402 -0.54 -13.44 -3.72
C GLY A 402 -1.46 -14.09 -4.74
N VAL A 403 -2.72 -14.29 -4.35
CA VAL A 403 -3.75 -14.84 -5.26
C VAL A 403 -3.96 -13.95 -6.47
N HIS A 404 -4.07 -12.63 -6.28
CA HIS A 404 -4.21 -11.65 -7.36
C HIS A 404 -3.01 -11.73 -8.32
N GLY A 405 -1.79 -11.65 -7.77
CA GLY A 405 -0.57 -11.69 -8.56
C GLY A 405 -0.46 -12.97 -9.40
N MET A 406 -0.75 -14.14 -8.82
CA MET A 406 -0.71 -15.42 -9.53
C MET A 406 -1.75 -15.49 -10.64
N LEU A 407 -2.99 -15.08 -10.39
CA LEU A 407 -4.06 -15.07 -11.41
C LEU A 407 -3.76 -14.10 -12.55
N ALA A 408 -3.33 -12.89 -12.21
CA ALA A 408 -3.02 -11.86 -13.18
C ALA A 408 -1.79 -12.21 -14.03
N ALA A 409 -0.70 -12.71 -13.43
CA ALA A 409 0.51 -13.09 -14.16
C ALA A 409 0.25 -14.22 -15.13
N ASN A 410 -0.51 -15.24 -14.74
CA ASN A 410 -0.88 -16.34 -15.63
C ASN A 410 -1.76 -15.88 -16.81
N ALA A 411 -2.64 -14.88 -16.59
CA ALA A 411 -3.54 -14.37 -17.63
C ALA A 411 -2.88 -13.33 -18.53
N GLN A 412 -2.14 -12.37 -17.95
CA GLN A 412 -1.65 -11.17 -18.66
C GLN A 412 -0.15 -11.25 -19.04
N GLY A 413 0.62 -12.08 -18.33
CA GLY A 413 2.08 -12.14 -18.54
C GLY A 413 2.80 -10.93 -17.90
N PRO A 414 4.14 -10.86 -18.05
CA PRO A 414 4.99 -9.96 -17.24
C PRO A 414 4.76 -8.48 -17.49
N LEU A 415 4.29 -8.07 -18.67
CA LEU A 415 4.14 -6.65 -19.00
C LEU A 415 2.84 -6.01 -18.50
N MET A 416 1.83 -6.81 -18.12
CA MET A 416 0.50 -6.29 -17.79
C MET A 416 -0.14 -6.90 -16.53
N PHE A 417 0.56 -7.77 -15.78
CA PHE A 417 -0.07 -8.43 -14.64
C PHE A 417 -0.23 -7.53 -13.42
N ARG A 418 0.64 -6.53 -13.25
CA ARG A 418 0.59 -5.64 -12.09
C ARG A 418 -0.56 -4.67 -12.21
N ALA A 419 -1.54 -4.81 -11.32
CA ALA A 419 -2.60 -3.83 -11.18
C ALA A 419 -2.03 -2.49 -10.72
N PRO A 420 -2.57 -1.34 -11.18
CA PRO A 420 -2.29 -0.04 -10.59
C PRO A 420 -2.53 -0.03 -9.09
N MET A 421 -1.70 0.75 -8.37
CA MET A 421 -1.66 0.77 -6.90
C MET A 421 -3.03 1.04 -6.27
N ALA A 422 -3.83 1.93 -6.85
CA ALA A 422 -5.11 2.33 -6.28
C ALA A 422 -6.13 1.18 -6.15
N TYR A 423 -6.04 0.15 -7.01
CA TYR A 423 -6.91 -1.02 -6.92
C TYR A 423 -6.15 -2.36 -6.84
N ALA A 424 -4.85 -2.32 -6.60
CA ALA A 424 -4.05 -3.51 -6.28
C ALA A 424 -4.51 -4.17 -4.96
N GLU A 425 -5.12 -3.37 -4.07
CA GLU A 425 -5.66 -3.82 -2.79
C GLU A 425 -6.99 -4.61 -2.90
N THR A 426 -7.57 -4.73 -4.09
CA THR A 426 -8.89 -5.35 -4.25
C THR A 426 -8.95 -6.78 -3.73
N ALA A 427 -7.90 -7.57 -3.96
CA ALA A 427 -7.87 -8.96 -3.53
C ALA A 427 -7.48 -9.12 -2.05
N SER A 428 -6.57 -8.29 -1.57
CA SER A 428 -6.10 -8.31 -0.18
C SER A 428 -7.24 -7.92 0.78
N ILE A 429 -7.93 -6.82 0.49
CA ILE A 429 -9.07 -6.36 1.29
C ILE A 429 -10.25 -7.33 1.17
N PHE A 430 -10.49 -7.92 -0.02
CA PHE A 430 -11.53 -8.92 -0.17
C PHE A 430 -11.26 -10.18 0.67
N GLY A 431 -10.03 -10.68 0.68
CA GLY A 431 -9.59 -11.79 1.51
C GLY A 431 -9.73 -11.49 3.00
N GLU A 432 -9.31 -10.29 3.41
CA GLU A 432 -9.46 -9.80 4.77
C GLU A 432 -10.93 -9.73 5.18
N MET A 433 -11.80 -9.14 4.34
CA MET A 433 -13.23 -9.02 4.61
C MET A 433 -13.93 -10.37 4.69
N THR A 434 -13.58 -11.31 3.81
CA THR A 434 -14.12 -12.68 3.85
C THR A 434 -13.71 -13.38 5.15
N THR A 435 -12.46 -13.20 5.58
CA THR A 435 -11.95 -13.75 6.86
C THR A 435 -12.59 -13.08 8.07
N PHE A 436 -12.76 -11.76 8.03
CA PHE A 436 -13.47 -11.02 9.08
C PHE A 436 -14.91 -11.52 9.25
N LYS A 437 -15.67 -11.62 8.16
CA LYS A 437 -17.04 -12.15 8.18
C LYS A 437 -17.08 -13.58 8.74
N TYR A 438 -16.15 -14.44 8.29
CA TYR A 438 -16.05 -15.82 8.78
C TYR A 438 -15.81 -15.89 10.28
N LEU A 439 -14.98 -15.03 10.85
CA LEU A 439 -14.72 -14.95 12.28
C LEU A 439 -15.88 -14.30 13.05
N LEU A 440 -16.46 -13.22 12.51
CA LEU A 440 -17.59 -12.52 13.12
C LEU A 440 -18.81 -13.44 13.30
N ASP A 441 -19.09 -14.30 12.32
CA ASP A 441 -20.18 -15.28 12.37
C ASP A 441 -19.95 -16.38 13.43
N ARG A 442 -18.72 -16.51 13.95
CA ARG A 442 -18.31 -17.48 14.98
C ARG A 442 -18.02 -16.87 16.34
N ALA A 443 -18.20 -15.56 16.48
CA ALA A 443 -18.08 -14.90 17.78
C ALA A 443 -19.15 -15.46 18.75
N GLU A 444 -18.70 -15.91 19.93
CA GLU A 444 -19.54 -16.63 20.88
C GLU A 444 -20.28 -15.67 21.85
N THR A 445 -19.74 -14.46 22.04
CA THR A 445 -20.31 -13.47 22.97
C THR A 445 -20.48 -12.11 22.31
N ASP A 446 -21.41 -11.30 22.87
CA ASP A 446 -21.62 -9.92 22.42
C ASP A 446 -20.34 -9.06 22.62
N GLU A 447 -19.55 -9.30 23.68
CA GLU A 447 -18.27 -8.62 23.89
C GLU A 447 -17.25 -8.92 22.79
N GLN A 448 -17.05 -10.20 22.46
CA GLN A 448 -16.13 -10.60 21.37
C GLN A 448 -16.56 -9.97 20.05
N ARG A 449 -17.85 -10.04 19.75
CA ARG A 449 -18.41 -9.47 18.53
C ARG A 449 -18.22 -7.95 18.46
N LEU A 450 -18.45 -7.25 19.58
CA LEU A 450 -18.27 -5.81 19.70
C LEU A 450 -16.80 -5.42 19.49
N VAL A 451 -15.85 -6.12 20.11
CA VAL A 451 -14.39 -5.85 19.93
C VAL A 451 -14.03 -5.97 18.46
N MET A 452 -14.45 -7.05 17.79
CA MET A 452 -14.15 -7.26 16.37
C MET A 452 -14.74 -6.15 15.48
N LEU A 453 -15.98 -5.74 15.73
CA LEU A 453 -16.62 -4.65 14.99
C LEU A 453 -15.92 -3.31 15.21
N MET A 454 -15.58 -2.99 16.45
CA MET A 454 -14.88 -1.74 16.78
C MET A 454 -13.48 -1.70 16.22
N ASP A 455 -12.72 -2.80 16.26
CA ASP A 455 -11.41 -2.90 15.62
C ASP A 455 -11.53 -2.71 14.09
N LYS A 456 -12.51 -3.37 13.44
CA LYS A 456 -12.72 -3.20 11.98
C LYS A 456 -13.16 -1.78 11.60
N CYS A 457 -14.01 -1.15 12.40
CA CYS A 457 -14.37 0.27 12.21
C CYS A 457 -13.14 1.19 12.35
N SER A 458 -12.29 0.94 13.36
CA SER A 458 -11.05 1.69 13.57
C SER A 458 -10.11 1.56 12.38
N ASP A 459 -9.89 0.34 11.88
CA ASP A 459 -9.03 0.08 10.73
C ASP A 459 -9.56 0.76 9.46
N HIS A 460 -10.87 0.64 9.21
CA HIS A 460 -11.51 1.33 8.07
C HIS A 460 -11.37 2.86 8.16
N ILE A 461 -11.59 3.46 9.34
CA ILE A 461 -11.42 4.90 9.55
C ILE A 461 -9.96 5.33 9.33
N ASN A 462 -8.99 4.53 9.78
CA ASN A 462 -7.58 4.81 9.57
C ASN A 462 -7.15 4.66 8.11
N THR A 463 -7.75 3.71 7.37
CA THR A 463 -7.44 3.44 5.95
C THR A 463 -8.18 4.38 5.00
N VAL A 464 -9.41 4.79 5.31
CA VAL A 464 -10.22 5.62 4.42
C VAL A 464 -10.22 7.08 4.87
N VAL A 465 -10.79 7.36 6.05
CA VAL A 465 -11.06 8.74 6.49
C VAL A 465 -9.77 9.48 6.78
N ARG A 466 -8.84 8.85 7.48
CA ARG A 466 -7.54 9.44 7.81
C ARG A 466 -6.68 9.65 6.56
N GLN A 467 -6.65 8.70 5.64
CA GLN A 467 -5.83 8.83 4.43
C GLN A 467 -6.36 9.91 3.48
N ILE A 468 -7.67 10.08 3.37
CA ILE A 468 -8.24 11.20 2.62
C ILE A 468 -8.00 12.53 3.32
N SER A 469 -8.01 12.56 4.68
CA SER A 469 -7.60 13.77 5.41
C SER A 469 -6.14 14.13 5.11
N PHE A 470 -5.25 13.15 5.02
CA PHE A 470 -3.85 13.35 4.63
C PHE A 470 -3.73 13.85 3.17
N SER A 471 -4.47 13.25 2.25
CA SER A 471 -4.49 13.71 0.86
C SER A 471 -5.01 15.16 0.74
N ASN A 472 -6.03 15.53 1.52
CA ASN A 472 -6.51 16.91 1.58
C ASN A 472 -5.48 17.88 2.20
N PHE A 473 -4.67 17.41 3.16
CA PHE A 473 -3.52 18.18 3.64
C PHE A 473 -2.50 18.39 2.51
N GLU A 474 -2.13 17.32 1.76
CA GLU A 474 -1.23 17.45 0.61
C GLU A 474 -1.75 18.44 -0.42
N ARG A 475 -3.04 18.34 -0.79
CA ARG A 475 -3.67 19.29 -1.72
C ARG A 475 -3.51 20.74 -1.26
N ARG A 476 -3.72 21.03 0.01
CA ARG A 476 -3.59 22.38 0.60
C ARG A 476 -2.15 22.88 0.59
N ILE A 477 -1.19 22.06 1.01
CA ILE A 477 0.22 22.48 1.05
C ILE A 477 0.83 22.62 -0.35
N HIS A 478 0.46 21.76 -1.31
CA HIS A 478 0.89 21.93 -2.70
C HIS A 478 0.35 23.22 -3.34
N GLU A 479 -0.91 23.56 -3.07
CA GLU A 479 -1.48 24.81 -3.54
C GLU A 479 -0.84 26.04 -2.87
N ALA A 480 -0.71 26.00 -1.53
CA ALA A 480 -0.10 27.11 -0.78
C ALA A 480 1.37 27.33 -1.18
N ARG A 481 2.11 26.26 -1.50
CA ARG A 481 3.52 26.32 -1.90
C ARG A 481 3.75 27.09 -3.20
N LYS A 482 2.74 27.22 -4.06
CA LYS A 482 2.81 28.06 -5.29
C LYS A 482 3.10 29.53 -4.98
N ALA A 483 2.65 30.02 -3.83
CA ALA A 483 2.91 31.40 -3.37
C ALA A 483 4.31 31.59 -2.75
N GLY A 484 4.99 30.51 -2.36
CA GLY A 484 6.32 30.57 -1.74
C GLY A 484 6.60 29.38 -0.84
N LYS A 485 7.78 29.37 -0.21
CA LYS A 485 8.12 28.35 0.79
C LYS A 485 7.25 28.46 2.03
N LEU A 486 6.80 27.31 2.52
CA LEU A 486 6.00 27.22 3.73
C LEU A 486 6.88 27.07 4.97
N THR A 487 6.47 27.69 6.09
CA THR A 487 7.08 27.54 7.40
C THR A 487 6.50 26.33 8.16
N THR A 488 7.09 25.97 9.28
CA THR A 488 6.53 24.95 10.19
C THR A 488 5.13 25.33 10.68
N GLU A 489 4.89 26.61 10.93
CA GLU A 489 3.61 27.16 11.36
C GLU A 489 2.54 27.09 10.25
N ASP A 490 2.94 27.30 8.99
CA ASP A 490 2.03 27.15 7.84
C ASP A 490 1.60 25.67 7.70
N TYR A 491 2.55 24.72 7.79
CA TYR A 491 2.23 23.28 7.78
C TYR A 491 1.30 22.91 8.94
N ALA A 492 1.61 23.36 10.16
CA ALA A 492 0.77 23.11 11.34
C ALA A 492 -0.66 23.68 11.16
N GLY A 493 -0.77 24.88 10.60
CA GLY A 493 -2.07 25.51 10.31
C GLY A 493 -2.90 24.70 9.31
N HIS A 494 -2.31 24.25 8.20
CA HIS A 494 -2.99 23.39 7.23
C HIS A 494 -3.37 22.03 7.80
N TRP A 495 -2.48 21.43 8.62
CA TRP A 495 -2.73 20.16 9.29
C TRP A 495 -3.91 20.24 10.25
N MET A 496 -3.94 21.23 11.13
CA MET A 496 -5.02 21.39 12.09
C MET A 496 -6.36 21.71 11.40
N ALA A 497 -6.34 22.51 10.34
CA ALA A 497 -7.55 22.81 9.59
C ALA A 497 -8.19 21.53 9.00
N VAL A 498 -7.39 20.66 8.39
CA VAL A 498 -7.89 19.38 7.87
C VAL A 498 -8.33 18.44 8.99
N THR A 499 -7.59 18.40 10.10
CA THR A 499 -7.97 17.61 11.26
C THR A 499 -9.35 18.01 11.78
N TYR A 500 -9.63 19.30 11.87
CA TYR A 500 -10.96 19.80 12.32
C TYR A 500 -12.08 19.49 11.33
N ASP A 501 -11.80 19.51 10.01
CA ASP A 501 -12.79 19.17 8.99
C ASP A 501 -13.29 17.73 9.15
N PHE A 502 -12.40 16.80 9.45
CA PHE A 502 -12.73 15.38 9.55
C PHE A 502 -13.19 14.94 10.94
N TYR A 503 -12.58 15.42 12.00
CA TYR A 503 -12.79 14.93 13.37
C TYR A 503 -13.60 15.88 14.28
N GLY A 504 -13.92 17.09 13.80
CA GLY A 504 -14.64 18.11 14.55
C GLY A 504 -13.73 19.13 15.21
N LYS A 505 -14.32 20.24 15.67
CA LYS A 505 -13.59 21.32 16.34
C LYS A 505 -13.15 20.91 17.75
N PRO A 506 -12.15 21.61 18.33
CA PRO A 506 -11.77 21.38 19.72
C PRO A 506 -12.99 21.46 20.66
N GLY A 507 -13.18 20.41 21.46
CA GLY A 507 -14.29 20.31 22.41
C GLY A 507 -15.57 19.68 21.88
N ASP A 508 -15.73 19.49 20.56
CA ASP A 508 -16.88 18.77 20.01
C ASP A 508 -16.81 17.29 20.39
N LEU A 509 -15.67 16.67 20.13
CA LEU A 509 -15.42 15.26 20.38
C LEU A 509 -14.02 15.02 20.95
N PHE A 510 -13.03 15.76 20.46
CA PHE A 510 -11.63 15.65 20.84
C PHE A 510 -11.07 16.92 21.47
N SER A 511 -10.08 16.76 22.38
CA SER A 511 -9.02 17.74 22.61
C SER A 511 -7.84 17.39 21.69
N TYR A 512 -7.18 18.44 21.18
CA TYR A 512 -6.10 18.30 20.21
C TYR A 512 -4.75 18.73 20.78
N ASP A 513 -4.57 18.59 22.10
CA ASP A 513 -3.30 18.90 22.73
C ASP A 513 -2.18 18.09 22.09
N HIS A 514 -1.04 18.70 21.81
CA HIS A 514 0.15 18.06 21.25
C HIS A 514 0.01 17.52 19.82
N THR A 515 -0.93 18.05 19.01
CA THR A 515 -1.20 17.50 17.66
C THR A 515 -0.72 18.38 16.51
N GLU A 516 -0.38 19.63 16.75
CA GLU A 516 -0.09 20.63 15.72
C GLU A 516 1.13 20.32 14.85
N ASN A 517 2.11 19.56 15.34
CA ASN A 517 3.33 19.19 14.63
C ASN A 517 3.36 17.74 14.14
N LEU A 518 2.26 16.97 14.33
CA LEU A 518 2.21 15.56 13.94
C LEU A 518 2.23 15.32 12.41
N TRP A 519 2.05 16.34 11.60
CA TRP A 519 2.29 16.25 10.16
C TRP A 519 3.74 15.86 9.85
N SER A 520 4.68 16.21 10.73
CA SER A 520 6.13 16.07 10.44
C SER A 520 6.65 14.64 10.49
N TYR A 521 5.96 13.71 11.21
CA TYR A 521 6.37 12.30 11.23
C TYR A 521 5.71 11.43 10.16
N VAL A 522 4.86 12.01 9.29
CA VAL A 522 4.17 11.27 8.24
C VAL A 522 5.03 11.21 6.98
N SER A 523 5.87 10.18 6.88
CA SER A 523 6.80 9.98 5.75
C SER A 523 6.09 9.84 4.39
N HIS A 524 4.81 9.47 4.36
CA HIS A 524 4.01 9.38 3.14
C HIS A 524 3.97 10.67 2.32
N PHE A 525 4.06 11.84 2.96
CA PHE A 525 4.06 13.13 2.26
C PHE A 525 5.32 13.37 1.39
N LEU A 526 6.36 12.56 1.59
CA LEU A 526 7.55 12.55 0.73
C LEU A 526 7.31 11.86 -0.63
N ARG A 527 6.17 11.16 -0.77
CA ARG A 527 5.69 10.52 -2.00
C ARG A 527 4.36 11.15 -2.41
N PRO A 528 4.36 12.30 -3.08
CA PRO A 528 3.17 13.12 -3.30
C PRO A 528 1.96 12.34 -3.81
N PHE A 529 0.83 12.56 -3.14
CA PHE A 529 -0.48 11.99 -3.47
C PHE A 529 -0.52 10.45 -3.51
N TYR A 530 0.34 9.80 -2.69
CA TYR A 530 0.31 8.35 -2.56
C TYR A 530 -0.94 7.88 -1.79
N VAL A 531 -1.30 8.60 -0.72
CA VAL A 531 -2.16 8.09 0.36
C VAL A 531 -3.62 7.87 -0.03
N TYR A 532 -4.17 8.58 -1.04
CA TYR A 532 -5.57 8.34 -1.43
C TYR A 532 -5.80 6.93 -2.00
N ALA A 533 -4.75 6.27 -2.49
CA ALA A 533 -4.82 4.91 -3.00
C ALA A 533 -5.32 3.90 -1.95
N TYR A 534 -5.01 4.12 -0.68
CA TYR A 534 -5.54 3.30 0.43
C TYR A 534 -7.06 3.37 0.52
N ALA A 535 -7.60 4.59 0.57
CA ALA A 535 -9.04 4.82 0.61
C ALA A 535 -9.74 4.32 -0.66
N PHE A 536 -9.08 4.51 -1.81
CA PHE A 536 -9.60 4.02 -3.08
C PHE A 536 -9.75 2.49 -3.07
N GLY A 537 -8.68 1.77 -2.75
CA GLY A 537 -8.67 0.30 -2.73
C GLY A 537 -9.67 -0.28 -1.73
N GLU A 538 -9.74 0.28 -0.52
CA GLU A 538 -10.70 -0.14 0.50
C GLU A 538 -12.14 0.02 0.01
N LEU A 539 -12.54 1.22 -0.42
CA LEU A 539 -13.92 1.49 -0.83
C LEU A 539 -14.27 0.81 -2.16
N PHE A 540 -13.31 0.68 -3.09
CA PHE A 540 -13.49 -0.07 -4.33
C PHE A 540 -13.89 -1.52 -4.04
N THR A 541 -13.25 -2.14 -3.05
CA THR A 541 -13.56 -3.50 -2.61
C THR A 541 -14.86 -3.57 -1.82
N GLN A 542 -15.13 -2.59 -0.93
CA GLN A 542 -16.38 -2.56 -0.18
C GLN A 542 -17.61 -2.42 -1.09
N SER A 543 -17.48 -1.68 -2.18
CA SER A 543 -18.56 -1.54 -3.19
C SER A 543 -18.82 -2.87 -3.92
N LEU A 544 -17.78 -3.69 -4.16
CA LEU A 544 -17.95 -5.07 -4.67
C LEU A 544 -18.66 -5.96 -3.67
N PHE A 545 -18.27 -5.90 -2.39
CA PHE A 545 -18.96 -6.65 -1.32
C PHE A 545 -20.44 -6.29 -1.21
N ALA A 546 -20.76 -5.00 -1.35
CA ALA A 546 -22.15 -4.52 -1.24
C ALA A 546 -23.09 -5.11 -2.32
N VAL A 547 -22.56 -5.52 -3.47
CA VAL A 547 -23.35 -6.11 -4.58
C VAL A 547 -23.23 -7.63 -4.69
N GLN A 548 -22.42 -8.29 -3.84
CA GLN A 548 -22.18 -9.74 -3.90
C GLN A 548 -23.48 -10.55 -3.94
N ASP A 549 -24.37 -10.27 -3.03
CA ASP A 549 -25.65 -11.00 -2.91
C ASP A 549 -26.56 -10.83 -4.14
N LYS A 550 -26.39 -9.76 -4.93
CA LYS A 550 -27.17 -9.49 -6.13
C LYS A 550 -26.85 -10.49 -7.25
N PHE A 551 -25.61 -10.96 -7.33
CA PHE A 551 -25.12 -11.87 -8.37
C PHE A 551 -25.10 -13.34 -7.92
N GLY A 552 -25.21 -13.62 -6.60
CA GLY A 552 -25.21 -14.99 -6.09
C GLY A 552 -24.01 -15.80 -6.59
N ASP A 553 -24.27 -17.01 -7.14
CA ASP A 553 -23.22 -17.94 -7.59
C ASP A 553 -22.38 -17.41 -8.78
N GLU A 554 -22.87 -16.43 -9.54
CA GLU A 554 -22.12 -15.85 -10.66
C GLU A 554 -20.99 -14.92 -10.19
N PHE A 555 -21.09 -14.37 -8.97
CA PHE A 555 -20.15 -13.39 -8.46
C PHE A 555 -18.71 -13.91 -8.38
N GLU A 556 -18.50 -15.18 -7.98
CA GLU A 556 -17.16 -15.78 -7.93
C GLU A 556 -16.46 -15.70 -9.29
N GLY A 557 -17.14 -16.15 -10.35
CA GLY A 557 -16.57 -16.13 -11.72
C GLY A 557 -16.21 -14.72 -12.17
N MET A 558 -17.10 -13.76 -11.96
CA MET A 558 -16.87 -12.34 -12.30
C MET A 558 -15.71 -11.75 -11.51
N TYR A 559 -15.59 -12.08 -10.23
CA TYR A 559 -14.51 -11.61 -9.38
C TYR A 559 -13.15 -12.21 -9.80
N LEU A 560 -13.09 -13.51 -10.11
CA LEU A 560 -11.89 -14.14 -10.65
C LEU A 560 -11.44 -13.49 -11.97
N ASP A 561 -12.38 -13.11 -12.83
CA ASP A 561 -12.05 -12.43 -14.10
C ASP A 561 -11.58 -10.99 -13.88
N LEU A 562 -12.07 -10.30 -12.84
CA LEU A 562 -11.53 -9.01 -12.40
C LEU A 562 -10.07 -9.16 -11.98
N LEU A 563 -9.73 -10.14 -11.14
CA LEU A 563 -8.36 -10.37 -10.68
C LEU A 563 -7.41 -10.75 -11.83
N LYS A 564 -7.86 -11.60 -12.75
CA LYS A 564 -7.09 -11.97 -13.97
C LYS A 564 -6.79 -10.79 -14.89
N ALA A 565 -7.56 -9.71 -14.80
CA ALA A 565 -7.32 -8.52 -15.62
C ALA A 565 -6.01 -7.81 -15.26
N GLY A 566 -5.53 -7.91 -14.01
CA GLY A 566 -4.30 -7.26 -13.58
C GLY A 566 -4.28 -5.77 -13.97
N GLY A 567 -3.23 -5.33 -14.66
CA GLY A 567 -3.09 -3.95 -15.15
C GLY A 567 -3.68 -3.71 -16.54
N SER A 568 -4.39 -4.67 -17.14
CA SER A 568 -4.91 -4.53 -18.52
C SER A 568 -6.16 -3.67 -18.65
N LYS A 569 -6.86 -3.36 -17.54
CA LYS A 569 -8.08 -2.55 -17.50
C LYS A 569 -7.94 -1.40 -16.51
N ASP A 570 -8.68 -0.33 -16.74
CA ASP A 570 -8.85 0.75 -15.78
C ASP A 570 -9.95 0.43 -14.73
N ALA A 571 -10.09 1.28 -13.72
CA ALA A 571 -11.04 1.09 -12.63
C ALA A 571 -12.52 1.04 -13.11
N VAL A 572 -12.88 1.82 -14.12
CA VAL A 572 -14.24 1.84 -14.67
C VAL A 572 -14.54 0.54 -15.41
N GLN A 573 -13.62 0.10 -16.27
CA GLN A 573 -13.74 -1.15 -17.02
C GLN A 573 -13.80 -2.39 -16.12
N LEU A 574 -13.14 -2.34 -14.95
CA LEU A 574 -13.19 -3.43 -13.97
C LEU A 574 -14.55 -3.51 -13.26
N MET A 575 -15.21 -2.38 -13.02
CA MET A 575 -16.49 -2.30 -12.30
C MET A 575 -17.73 -2.42 -13.19
N GLU A 576 -17.59 -2.15 -14.49
CA GLU A 576 -18.70 -2.23 -15.45
C GLU A 576 -19.46 -3.56 -15.43
N PRO A 577 -18.83 -4.75 -15.37
CA PRO A 577 -19.56 -6.04 -15.29
C PRO A 577 -20.47 -6.16 -14.06
N PHE A 578 -20.14 -5.48 -12.96
CA PHE A 578 -20.92 -5.46 -11.73
C PHE A 578 -22.03 -4.40 -11.74
N GLY A 579 -22.14 -3.63 -12.81
CA GLY A 579 -23.08 -2.52 -12.92
C GLY A 579 -22.72 -1.33 -12.02
N LEU A 580 -21.42 -1.17 -11.71
CA LEU A 580 -20.87 -0.15 -10.84
C LEU A 580 -20.04 0.85 -11.65
N ASP A 581 -20.05 2.12 -11.23
CA ASP A 581 -19.27 3.19 -11.87
C ASP A 581 -18.55 4.04 -10.81
N PRO A 582 -17.21 3.91 -10.67
CA PRO A 582 -16.43 4.65 -9.68
C PRO A 582 -16.43 6.17 -9.88
N ARG A 583 -16.86 6.67 -11.02
CA ARG A 583 -17.02 8.11 -11.28
C ARG A 583 -18.24 8.72 -10.58
N GLN A 584 -19.16 7.88 -10.11
CA GLN A 584 -20.36 8.31 -9.41
C GLN A 584 -20.13 8.39 -7.90
N ALA A 585 -20.56 9.48 -7.27
CA ALA A 585 -20.49 9.65 -5.82
C ALA A 585 -21.19 8.51 -5.05
N SER A 586 -22.28 7.98 -5.59
CA SER A 586 -23.02 6.85 -5.02
C SER A 586 -22.17 5.59 -4.87
N PHE A 587 -21.21 5.32 -5.79
CA PHE A 587 -20.30 4.20 -5.69
C PHE A 587 -19.52 4.22 -4.37
N TRP A 588 -18.98 5.36 -4.01
CA TRP A 588 -18.19 5.56 -2.80
C TRP A 588 -19.06 5.61 -1.54
N SER A 589 -20.21 6.30 -1.61
CA SER A 589 -21.13 6.37 -0.47
C SER A 589 -21.77 5.01 -0.15
N ASP A 590 -22.15 4.22 -1.16
CA ASP A 590 -22.70 2.89 -0.98
C ASP A 590 -21.66 1.93 -0.38
N GLY A 591 -20.38 2.08 -0.73
CA GLY A 591 -19.26 1.38 -0.10
C GLY A 591 -19.15 1.67 1.40
N ILE A 592 -19.23 2.95 1.81
CA ILE A 592 -19.19 3.36 3.23
C ILE A 592 -20.45 2.92 3.98
N GLU A 593 -21.64 3.14 3.40
CA GLU A 593 -22.92 2.76 4.02
C GLU A 593 -23.10 1.23 4.08
N GLY A 594 -22.56 0.50 3.11
CA GLY A 594 -22.58 -0.97 3.06
C GLY A 594 -21.60 -1.64 4.03
N SER A 595 -20.59 -0.93 4.52
CA SER A 595 -19.55 -1.42 5.41
C SER A 595 -19.53 -0.69 6.76
N LEU A 596 -18.81 0.41 6.89
CA LEU A 596 -18.61 1.16 8.14
C LEU A 596 -19.92 1.49 8.86
N ALA A 597 -20.93 1.96 8.14
CA ALA A 597 -22.20 2.32 8.75
C ALA A 597 -22.90 1.10 9.35
N LYS A 598 -22.95 -0.03 8.63
CA LYS A 598 -23.57 -1.29 9.14
C LYS A 598 -22.83 -1.85 10.34
N TRP A 599 -21.49 -1.82 10.34
CA TRP A 599 -20.71 -2.29 11.48
C TRP A 599 -20.97 -1.41 12.70
N LEU A 600 -21.09 -0.09 12.52
CA LEU A 600 -21.44 0.84 13.59
C LEU A 600 -22.88 0.63 14.10
N ASP A 601 -23.86 0.38 13.21
CA ASP A 601 -25.23 0.07 13.62
C ASP A 601 -25.27 -1.14 14.55
N GLU A 602 -24.53 -2.19 14.20
CA GLU A 602 -24.44 -3.40 15.01
C GLU A 602 -23.66 -3.17 16.30
N ALA A 603 -22.54 -2.46 16.26
CA ALA A 603 -21.74 -2.14 17.44
C ALA A 603 -22.54 -1.29 18.45
N GLU A 604 -23.30 -0.28 17.99
CA GLU A 604 -24.17 0.54 18.82
C GLU A 604 -25.32 -0.29 19.44
N ALA A 605 -25.91 -1.21 18.65
CA ALA A 605 -26.97 -2.08 19.16
C ALA A 605 -26.46 -3.02 20.27
N ILE A 606 -25.26 -3.59 20.12
CA ILE A 606 -24.61 -4.41 21.15
C ILE A 606 -24.27 -3.56 22.37
N SER A 607 -23.67 -2.38 22.16
CA SER A 607 -23.30 -1.47 23.25
C SER A 607 -24.51 -1.05 24.09
N ALA A 608 -25.66 -0.77 23.45
CA ALA A 608 -26.90 -0.45 24.14
C ALA A 608 -27.40 -1.63 25.01
N LYS A 609 -27.31 -2.89 24.53
CA LYS A 609 -27.62 -4.07 25.34
C LYS A 609 -26.72 -4.23 26.56
N MET A 610 -25.45 -3.79 26.43
CA MET A 610 -24.46 -3.78 27.52
C MET A 610 -24.65 -2.60 28.48
N GLY A 611 -25.60 -1.71 28.23
CA GLY A 611 -25.90 -0.55 29.08
C GLY A 611 -25.01 0.67 28.81
N VAL A 612 -24.34 0.73 27.66
CA VAL A 612 -23.56 1.87 27.18
C VAL A 612 -24.44 2.67 26.21
N GLU A 613 -25.10 3.73 26.71
CA GLU A 613 -26.02 4.60 25.95
C GLU A 613 -25.35 5.91 25.45
#